data_efa95c6e3f039bd62ff84aa10c751ae2
#
_entry.id   efa95c6e3f039bd62ff84aa10c751ae2
#
_cell.length_a   1.000
_cell.length_b   1.000
_cell.length_c   1.000
_cell.angle_alpha   90.00
_cell.angle_beta   90.00
_cell.angle_gamma   90.00
#
_symmetry.space_group_name_H-M   'P 1'
#
loop_
_entity.id
_entity.type
_entity.pdbx_description
1 polymer ?
#
loop_
_entity_poly.entity_id
_entity_poly.type
_entity_poly.pdbx_seq_one_letter_code
_entity_poly.pdbx_strand_id
1 'polypeptide(L)'
;MDKSAKIYVAGHHGLVGSAIWNNLKERGYNNLVGRSHKELDLLDPIAVKKFFDEEQPDAVILAAAHVGGIMANLQYRADFIYQNLQIQQNVIGESFRHGVKKLLFLGSTCIYPREAPQPMKEEVLLTSPLEYTNEPYAIAKIAGLKMCESFNLQYGTNYIAVMPTNLYGPNDNFHLENSHVLPAMIRKIHLAKCLNEGDWDAVRKDIDLRPVEGVNGSNTDEEILEKLAKFGITPEAVTLWGTGKPMREFLWSEEMADASVHVLLNVDFKQTYDASKKNADGITEIRNCHINVGTGKEMSIREVAEKIMKEIGFKGELRWDASKPDGTLRKLTDVSKLHSLGWHHKVEIDEGIHRLYEWYLKGICINHQTV
;
A
#
# COMPACT_ATOMS: atom_id res chain seq x y z
N MET A 1 -8.78 -9.22 -22.01
CA MET A 1 -8.85 -10.55 -21.34
C MET A 1 -10.29 -11.01 -21.35
N ASP A 2 -10.53 -12.31 -21.57
CA ASP A 2 -11.88 -12.89 -21.55
C ASP A 2 -12.47 -12.86 -20.13
N LYS A 3 -13.80 -12.70 -20.00
CA LYS A 3 -14.49 -12.66 -18.69
C LYS A 3 -14.49 -14.01 -17.95
N SER A 4 -14.29 -15.11 -18.67
CA SER A 4 -14.15 -16.46 -18.10
C SER A 4 -12.75 -16.75 -17.57
N ALA A 5 -11.76 -15.89 -17.85
CA ALA A 5 -10.37 -16.09 -17.42
C ALA A 5 -10.28 -16.28 -15.93
N LYS A 6 -9.53 -17.29 -15.50
CA LYS A 6 -9.24 -17.54 -14.09
C LYS A 6 -8.13 -16.59 -13.62
N ILE A 7 -8.43 -15.73 -12.67
CA ILE A 7 -7.49 -14.73 -12.13
C ILE A 7 -7.16 -15.06 -10.68
N TYR A 8 -5.90 -15.34 -10.41
CA TYR A 8 -5.40 -15.51 -9.06
C TYR A 8 -4.97 -14.16 -8.46
N VAL A 9 -5.55 -13.79 -7.33
CA VAL A 9 -5.19 -12.58 -6.57
C VAL A 9 -4.49 -13.00 -5.27
N ALA A 10 -3.16 -13.05 -5.29
CA ALA A 10 -2.35 -13.31 -4.11
C ALA A 10 -2.42 -12.11 -3.17
N GLY A 11 -2.86 -12.32 -1.92
CA GLY A 11 -3.06 -11.25 -0.95
C GLY A 11 -4.44 -10.56 -1.02
N HIS A 12 -5.47 -11.26 -1.51
CA HIS A 12 -6.83 -10.75 -1.75
C HIS A 12 -7.58 -10.24 -0.49
N HIS A 13 -7.07 -10.47 0.71
CA HIS A 13 -7.64 -9.93 1.96
C HIS A 13 -6.98 -8.61 2.43
N GLY A 14 -5.82 -8.24 1.86
CA GLY A 14 -5.13 -7.00 2.22
C GLY A 14 -5.79 -5.75 1.62
N LEU A 15 -5.32 -4.57 2.04
CA LEU A 15 -5.80 -3.25 1.59
C LEU A 15 -5.98 -3.18 0.06
N VAL A 16 -4.93 -3.44 -0.69
CA VAL A 16 -4.96 -3.34 -2.16
C VAL A 16 -5.60 -4.58 -2.80
N GLY A 17 -5.29 -5.77 -2.29
CA GLY A 17 -5.80 -7.02 -2.85
C GLY A 17 -7.32 -7.13 -2.77
N SER A 18 -7.93 -6.70 -1.67
CA SER A 18 -9.39 -6.69 -1.52
C SER A 18 -10.07 -5.68 -2.47
N ALA A 19 -9.47 -4.50 -2.63
CA ALA A 19 -9.95 -3.50 -3.59
C ALA A 19 -9.85 -4.02 -5.04
N ILE A 20 -8.74 -4.68 -5.41
CA ILE A 20 -8.57 -5.32 -6.73
C ILE A 20 -9.62 -6.42 -6.95
N TRP A 21 -9.85 -7.26 -5.94
CA TRP A 21 -10.86 -8.31 -6.01
C TRP A 21 -12.26 -7.76 -6.30
N ASN A 22 -12.65 -6.70 -5.58
CA ASN A 22 -13.94 -6.04 -5.78
C ASN A 22 -14.03 -5.38 -7.16
N ASN A 23 -12.99 -4.65 -7.59
CA ASN A 23 -12.94 -4.00 -8.90
C ASN A 23 -13.06 -5.01 -10.05
N LEU A 24 -12.40 -6.18 -9.94
CA LEU A 24 -12.55 -7.26 -10.92
C LEU A 24 -13.97 -7.78 -10.98
N LYS A 25 -14.62 -8.00 -9.82
CA LYS A 25 -16.03 -8.44 -9.75
C LYS A 25 -16.97 -7.42 -10.37
N GLU A 26 -16.84 -6.16 -10.06
CA GLU A 26 -17.63 -5.07 -10.63
C GLU A 26 -17.49 -4.98 -12.13
N ARG A 27 -16.31 -5.30 -12.66
CA ARG A 27 -16.05 -5.40 -14.10
C ARG A 27 -16.52 -6.71 -14.71
N GLY A 28 -17.16 -7.63 -13.94
CA GLY A 28 -17.74 -8.87 -14.40
C GLY A 28 -16.74 -10.04 -14.55
N TYR A 29 -15.59 -9.99 -13.91
CA TYR A 29 -14.68 -11.13 -13.77
C TYR A 29 -15.06 -11.91 -12.51
N ASN A 30 -15.69 -13.08 -12.68
CA ASN A 30 -16.21 -13.87 -11.58
C ASN A 30 -15.39 -15.13 -11.26
N ASN A 31 -14.49 -15.54 -12.17
CA ASN A 31 -13.61 -16.68 -11.97
C ASN A 31 -12.32 -16.24 -11.24
N LEU A 32 -12.50 -15.79 -9.99
CA LEU A 32 -11.41 -15.30 -9.15
C LEU A 32 -10.98 -16.35 -8.14
N VAL A 33 -9.68 -16.52 -7.97
CA VAL A 33 -9.08 -17.41 -6.98
C VAL A 33 -8.25 -16.61 -6.00
N GLY A 34 -8.43 -16.87 -4.72
CA GLY A 34 -7.66 -16.34 -3.63
C GLY A 34 -7.46 -17.42 -2.58
N ARG A 35 -6.36 -17.33 -1.81
CA ARG A 35 -6.09 -18.17 -0.65
C ARG A 35 -5.58 -17.30 0.48
N SER A 36 -6.08 -17.51 1.67
CA SER A 36 -5.52 -16.92 2.88
C SER A 36 -4.15 -17.52 3.19
N HIS A 37 -3.36 -16.86 4.02
CA HIS A 37 -2.06 -17.38 4.47
C HIS A 37 -2.16 -18.76 5.14
N LYS A 38 -3.28 -19.05 5.82
CA LYS A 38 -3.52 -20.36 6.44
C LYS A 38 -3.80 -21.48 5.42
N GLU A 39 -4.35 -21.13 4.27
CA GLU A 39 -4.68 -22.09 3.19
C GLU A 39 -3.50 -22.28 2.24
N LEU A 40 -2.70 -21.24 2.02
CA LEU A 40 -1.53 -21.26 1.15
C LEU A 40 -0.45 -20.33 1.70
N ASP A 41 0.60 -20.90 2.27
CA ASP A 41 1.81 -20.16 2.61
C ASP A 41 2.66 -19.95 1.35
N LEU A 42 2.79 -18.71 0.92
CA LEU A 42 3.57 -18.35 -0.26
C LEU A 42 5.09 -18.49 -0.04
N LEU A 43 5.54 -18.70 1.19
CA LEU A 43 6.93 -19.03 1.51
C LEU A 43 7.27 -20.51 1.20
N ASP A 44 6.27 -21.39 1.16
CA ASP A 44 6.44 -22.80 0.84
C ASP A 44 6.39 -23.04 -0.68
N PRO A 45 7.53 -23.31 -1.33
CA PRO A 45 7.59 -23.53 -2.79
C PRO A 45 6.82 -24.77 -3.23
N ILE A 46 6.70 -25.80 -2.36
CA ILE A 46 5.98 -27.03 -2.69
C ILE A 46 4.47 -26.76 -2.69
N ALA A 47 3.98 -26.05 -1.68
CA ALA A 47 2.58 -25.68 -1.59
C ALA A 47 2.18 -24.76 -2.75
N VAL A 48 3.02 -23.76 -3.10
CA VAL A 48 2.78 -22.86 -4.22
C VAL A 48 2.74 -23.63 -5.55
N LYS A 49 3.72 -24.53 -5.78
CA LYS A 49 3.72 -25.37 -6.99
C LYS A 49 2.44 -26.19 -7.08
N LYS A 50 2.05 -26.88 -6.01
CA LYS A 50 0.82 -27.69 -5.97
C LYS A 50 -0.42 -26.85 -6.28
N PHE A 51 -0.51 -25.64 -5.71
CA PHE A 51 -1.61 -24.71 -5.98
C PHE A 51 -1.69 -24.36 -7.47
N PHE A 52 -0.57 -24.06 -8.12
CA PHE A 52 -0.54 -23.75 -9.56
C PHE A 52 -0.85 -24.97 -10.42
N ASP A 53 -0.40 -26.18 -10.02
CA ASP A 53 -0.74 -27.44 -10.69
C ASP A 53 -2.27 -27.68 -10.70
N GLU A 54 -2.96 -27.34 -9.60
CA GLU A 54 -4.40 -27.56 -9.42
C GLU A 54 -5.24 -26.44 -10.05
N GLU A 55 -4.87 -25.17 -9.84
CA GLU A 55 -5.71 -24.03 -10.22
C GLU A 55 -5.49 -23.55 -11.66
N GLN A 56 -4.28 -23.68 -12.21
CA GLN A 56 -3.96 -23.26 -13.58
C GLN A 56 -4.49 -21.86 -13.94
N PRO A 57 -4.11 -20.78 -13.24
CA PRO A 57 -4.66 -19.46 -13.51
C PRO A 57 -4.20 -18.89 -14.86
N ASP A 58 -5.10 -18.21 -15.58
CA ASP A 58 -4.78 -17.48 -16.81
C ASP A 58 -4.01 -16.19 -16.54
N ALA A 59 -4.27 -15.55 -15.40
CA ALA A 59 -3.61 -14.33 -14.96
C ALA A 59 -3.36 -14.33 -13.46
N VAL A 60 -2.31 -13.62 -13.04
CA VAL A 60 -1.91 -13.50 -11.63
C VAL A 60 -1.74 -12.04 -11.26
N ILE A 61 -2.25 -11.66 -10.09
CA ILE A 61 -1.95 -10.38 -9.44
C ILE A 61 -1.24 -10.69 -8.12
N LEU A 62 0.04 -10.32 -8.03
CA LEU A 62 0.85 -10.52 -6.84
C LEU A 62 0.80 -9.26 -5.97
N ALA A 63 -0.21 -9.18 -5.10
CA ALA A 63 -0.39 -8.13 -4.10
C ALA A 63 0.12 -8.57 -2.71
N ALA A 64 0.40 -9.86 -2.51
CA ALA A 64 0.94 -10.38 -1.27
C ALA A 64 2.39 -9.93 -1.06
N ALA A 65 2.70 -9.45 0.13
CA ALA A 65 4.04 -9.07 0.56
C ALA A 65 4.12 -9.03 2.09
N HIS A 66 5.31 -9.22 2.63
CA HIS A 66 5.61 -8.87 4.02
C HIS A 66 5.86 -7.37 4.10
N VAL A 67 4.94 -6.63 4.75
CA VAL A 67 4.94 -5.17 4.81
C VAL A 67 4.88 -4.66 6.25
N GLY A 68 5.34 -3.43 6.48
CA GLY A 68 5.28 -2.80 7.80
C GLY A 68 5.82 -1.37 7.77
N GLY A 69 5.60 -0.64 8.86
CA GLY A 69 6.10 0.71 9.04
C GLY A 69 7.64 0.80 9.19
N ILE A 70 8.16 2.01 9.37
CA ILE A 70 9.61 2.29 9.47
C ILE A 70 10.27 1.47 10.57
N MET A 71 9.66 1.40 11.76
CA MET A 71 10.22 0.67 12.91
C MET A 71 10.31 -0.83 12.65
N ALA A 72 9.28 -1.43 12.06
CA ALA A 72 9.30 -2.84 11.68
C ALA A 72 10.40 -3.15 10.64
N ASN A 73 10.54 -2.29 9.63
CA ASN A 73 11.60 -2.41 8.63
C ASN A 73 13.01 -2.33 9.24
N LEU A 74 13.22 -1.45 10.22
CA LEU A 74 14.50 -1.35 10.93
C LEU A 74 14.79 -2.58 11.80
N GLN A 75 13.79 -3.11 12.48
CA GLN A 75 13.93 -4.20 13.44
C GLN A 75 14.04 -5.57 12.76
N TYR A 76 13.23 -5.83 11.71
CA TYR A 76 13.09 -7.14 11.07
C TYR A 76 13.70 -7.16 9.66
N ARG A 77 14.85 -6.53 9.48
CA ARG A 77 15.51 -6.34 8.17
C ARG A 77 15.67 -7.64 7.37
N ALA A 78 16.08 -8.72 8.01
CA ALA A 78 16.27 -10.03 7.37
C ALA A 78 14.93 -10.62 6.90
N ASP A 79 13.88 -10.53 7.70
CA ASP A 79 12.56 -11.04 7.34
C ASP A 79 11.98 -10.28 6.16
N PHE A 80 12.14 -8.95 6.13
CA PHE A 80 11.64 -8.12 5.03
C PHE A 80 12.28 -8.45 3.69
N ILE A 81 13.59 -8.69 3.63
CA ILE A 81 14.24 -9.07 2.37
C ILE A 81 13.95 -10.53 2.03
N TYR A 82 14.14 -11.45 2.98
CA TYR A 82 14.06 -12.88 2.73
C TYR A 82 12.66 -13.32 2.33
N GLN A 83 11.64 -12.97 3.12
CA GLN A 83 10.26 -13.39 2.87
C GLN A 83 9.71 -12.79 1.56
N ASN A 84 9.97 -11.50 1.28
CA ASN A 84 9.52 -10.91 0.03
C ASN A 84 10.20 -11.52 -1.20
N LEU A 85 11.50 -11.81 -1.12
CA LEU A 85 12.20 -12.52 -2.21
C LEU A 85 11.61 -13.91 -2.43
N GLN A 86 11.35 -14.66 -1.35
CA GLN A 86 10.81 -16.03 -1.44
C GLN A 86 9.39 -16.02 -2.06
N ILE A 87 8.50 -15.14 -1.60
CA ILE A 87 7.15 -14.99 -2.15
C ILE A 87 7.21 -14.69 -3.66
N GLN A 88 8.04 -13.72 -4.05
CA GLN A 88 8.17 -13.30 -5.45
C GLN A 88 8.71 -14.42 -6.34
N GLN A 89 9.77 -15.10 -5.90
CA GLN A 89 10.37 -16.20 -6.64
C GLN A 89 9.36 -17.34 -6.83
N ASN A 90 8.63 -17.72 -5.80
CA ASN A 90 7.65 -18.78 -5.88
C ASN A 90 6.53 -18.42 -6.85
N VAL A 91 5.87 -17.27 -6.67
CA VAL A 91 4.69 -16.90 -7.46
C VAL A 91 5.06 -16.58 -8.91
N ILE A 92 6.10 -15.77 -9.15
CA ILE A 92 6.52 -15.41 -10.53
C ILE A 92 7.06 -16.64 -11.26
N GLY A 93 7.86 -17.46 -10.56
CA GLY A 93 8.44 -18.69 -11.13
C GLY A 93 7.36 -19.72 -11.52
N GLU A 94 6.38 -19.98 -10.65
CA GLU A 94 5.30 -20.91 -10.96
C GLU A 94 4.35 -20.32 -12.01
N SER A 95 4.12 -19.01 -12.03
CA SER A 95 3.38 -18.35 -13.11
C SER A 95 4.01 -18.63 -14.48
N PHE A 96 5.34 -18.56 -14.56
CA PHE A 96 6.06 -18.87 -15.81
C PHE A 96 5.95 -20.36 -16.18
N ARG A 97 6.20 -21.27 -15.23
CA ARG A 97 6.13 -22.73 -15.48
C ARG A 97 4.76 -23.20 -15.95
N HIS A 98 3.69 -22.53 -15.50
CA HIS A 98 2.30 -22.87 -15.85
C HIS A 98 1.72 -22.03 -16.99
N GLY A 99 2.55 -21.25 -17.68
CA GLY A 99 2.13 -20.51 -18.87
C GLY A 99 1.14 -19.38 -18.59
N VAL A 100 1.18 -18.78 -17.41
CA VAL A 100 0.35 -17.61 -17.07
C VAL A 100 0.54 -16.51 -18.10
N LYS A 101 -0.56 -16.09 -18.73
CA LYS A 101 -0.55 -15.15 -19.86
C LYS A 101 -0.23 -13.73 -19.45
N LYS A 102 -0.73 -13.28 -18.28
CA LYS A 102 -0.46 -11.94 -17.71
C LYS A 102 -0.18 -12.02 -16.22
N LEU A 103 0.82 -11.29 -15.77
CA LEU A 103 1.11 -11.12 -14.35
C LEU A 103 1.26 -9.64 -14.03
N LEU A 104 0.61 -9.20 -12.96
CA LEU A 104 0.81 -7.88 -12.38
C LEU A 104 1.52 -8.03 -11.02
N PHE A 105 2.71 -7.43 -10.93
CA PHE A 105 3.49 -7.39 -9.70
C PHE A 105 3.31 -6.02 -9.01
N LEU A 106 2.83 -6.03 -7.77
CA LEU A 106 2.75 -4.82 -6.96
C LEU A 106 4.08 -4.56 -6.26
N GLY A 107 4.80 -3.56 -6.75
CA GLY A 107 6.01 -3.04 -6.15
C GLY A 107 5.73 -1.98 -5.08
N SER A 108 6.60 -0.98 -5.01
CA SER A 108 6.48 0.17 -4.11
C SER A 108 7.42 1.29 -4.58
N THR A 109 7.06 2.54 -4.38
CA THR A 109 7.94 3.69 -4.64
C THR A 109 9.15 3.78 -3.71
N CYS A 110 9.27 2.91 -2.70
CA CYS A 110 10.50 2.81 -1.90
C CYS A 110 11.72 2.28 -2.67
N ILE A 111 11.52 1.75 -3.89
CA ILE A 111 12.59 1.32 -4.79
C ILE A 111 13.45 2.48 -5.30
N TYR A 112 12.96 3.70 -5.21
CA TYR A 112 13.69 4.86 -5.71
C TYR A 112 14.74 5.34 -4.71
N PRO A 113 15.84 5.91 -5.22
CA PRO A 113 16.88 6.49 -4.38
C PRO A 113 16.33 7.50 -3.37
N ARG A 114 16.98 7.57 -2.22
CA ARG A 114 16.60 8.54 -1.17
C ARG A 114 16.62 9.98 -1.67
N GLU A 115 17.62 10.34 -2.45
CA GLU A 115 17.83 11.69 -3.01
C GLU A 115 17.40 11.77 -4.48
N ALA A 116 16.38 10.97 -4.88
CA ALA A 116 15.88 11.00 -6.25
C ALA A 116 15.33 12.40 -6.61
N PRO A 117 15.57 12.87 -7.84
CA PRO A 117 14.89 14.06 -8.37
C PRO A 117 13.37 13.93 -8.28
N GLN A 118 12.69 15.03 -8.01
CA GLN A 118 11.24 15.07 -7.85
C GLN A 118 10.56 15.87 -8.96
N PRO A 119 9.49 15.39 -9.58
CA PRO A 119 8.85 14.09 -9.35
C PRO A 119 9.72 12.92 -9.83
N MET A 120 9.62 11.78 -9.12
CA MET A 120 10.42 10.57 -9.40
C MET A 120 9.90 9.87 -10.66
N LYS A 121 10.74 9.87 -11.70
CA LYS A 121 10.50 9.09 -12.92
C LYS A 121 11.02 7.66 -12.77
N GLU A 122 10.51 6.75 -13.57
CA GLU A 122 10.98 5.35 -13.58
C GLU A 122 12.47 5.20 -13.89
N GLU A 123 13.04 6.12 -14.66
CA GLU A 123 14.45 6.12 -15.04
C GLU A 123 15.42 6.37 -13.88
N VAL A 124 14.97 6.91 -12.75
CA VAL A 124 15.86 7.15 -11.60
C VAL A 124 16.12 5.89 -10.76
N LEU A 125 15.53 4.76 -11.12
CA LEU A 125 15.79 3.49 -10.46
C LEU A 125 17.28 3.13 -10.49
N LEU A 126 17.87 2.80 -9.32
CA LEU A 126 19.27 2.37 -9.15
C LEU A 126 20.34 3.44 -9.51
N THR A 127 20.00 4.72 -9.49
CA THR A 127 20.97 5.79 -9.80
C THR A 127 21.75 6.27 -8.58
N SER A 128 21.29 6.01 -7.36
CA SER A 128 22.00 6.33 -6.11
C SER A 128 21.44 5.49 -4.93
N PRO A 129 22.01 5.60 -3.71
CA PRO A 129 21.61 4.78 -2.56
C PRO A 129 20.14 4.92 -2.19
N LEU A 130 19.56 3.82 -1.72
CA LEU A 130 18.20 3.74 -1.21
C LEU A 130 18.07 4.35 0.18
N GLU A 131 16.84 4.54 0.66
CA GLU A 131 16.59 4.91 2.05
C GLU A 131 16.95 3.75 2.99
N TYR A 132 17.91 3.99 3.87
CA TYR A 132 18.51 2.97 4.73
C TYR A 132 17.48 2.20 5.58
N THR A 133 16.46 2.88 6.07
CA THR A 133 15.49 2.29 7.00
C THR A 133 14.67 1.15 6.38
N ASN A 134 14.38 1.22 5.09
CA ASN A 134 13.59 0.23 4.35
C ASN A 134 14.35 -0.41 3.17
N GLU A 135 15.66 -0.24 3.11
CA GLU A 135 16.50 -0.76 2.03
C GLU A 135 16.28 -2.27 1.75
N PRO A 136 16.21 -3.17 2.77
CA PRO A 136 15.97 -4.59 2.53
C PRO A 136 14.66 -4.88 1.79
N TYR A 137 13.58 -4.20 2.17
CA TYR A 137 12.29 -4.29 1.48
C TYR A 137 12.38 -3.73 0.05
N ALA A 138 13.01 -2.58 -0.10
CA ALA A 138 13.20 -1.94 -1.41
C ALA A 138 14.00 -2.84 -2.37
N ILE A 139 15.10 -3.45 -1.92
CA ILE A 139 15.89 -4.41 -2.71
C ILE A 139 15.03 -5.60 -3.13
N ALA A 140 14.23 -6.16 -2.23
CA ALA A 140 13.33 -7.26 -2.60
C ALA A 140 12.34 -6.83 -3.68
N LYS A 141 11.75 -5.63 -3.58
CA LYS A 141 10.82 -5.11 -4.59
C LYS A 141 11.51 -4.81 -5.92
N ILE A 142 12.74 -4.30 -5.91
CA ILE A 142 13.58 -4.15 -7.11
C ILE A 142 13.82 -5.51 -7.77
N ALA A 143 14.17 -6.53 -7.00
CA ALA A 143 14.38 -7.88 -7.53
C ALA A 143 13.12 -8.43 -8.23
N GLY A 144 11.92 -8.25 -7.62
CA GLY A 144 10.65 -8.69 -8.21
C GLY A 144 10.34 -8.01 -9.54
N LEU A 145 10.49 -6.67 -9.61
CA LEU A 145 10.29 -5.95 -10.87
C LEU A 145 11.30 -6.38 -11.94
N LYS A 146 12.58 -6.60 -11.56
CA LYS A 146 13.62 -7.04 -12.49
C LYS A 146 13.42 -8.50 -12.93
N MET A 147 12.82 -9.35 -12.10
CA MET A 147 12.36 -10.67 -12.53
C MET A 147 11.31 -10.54 -13.63
N CYS A 148 10.26 -9.75 -13.44
CA CYS A 148 9.24 -9.53 -14.47
C CYS A 148 9.86 -9.02 -15.78
N GLU A 149 10.72 -8.00 -15.72
CA GLU A 149 11.41 -7.43 -16.87
C GLU A 149 12.26 -8.50 -17.59
N SER A 150 13.03 -9.29 -16.84
CA SER A 150 13.93 -10.32 -17.40
C SER A 150 13.15 -11.47 -18.05
N PHE A 151 12.07 -11.95 -17.44
CA PHE A 151 11.21 -12.97 -18.04
C PHE A 151 10.57 -12.48 -19.35
N ASN A 152 10.11 -11.22 -19.38
CA ASN A 152 9.56 -10.62 -20.60
C ASN A 152 10.61 -10.56 -21.73
N LEU A 153 11.82 -10.12 -21.43
CA LEU A 153 12.87 -9.95 -22.44
C LEU A 153 13.40 -11.29 -22.95
N GLN A 154 13.52 -12.29 -22.08
CA GLN A 154 14.08 -13.59 -22.44
C GLN A 154 13.06 -14.53 -23.06
N TYR A 155 11.83 -14.56 -22.52
CA TYR A 155 10.83 -15.56 -22.86
C TYR A 155 9.58 -14.98 -23.53
N GLY A 156 9.47 -13.66 -23.66
CA GLY A 156 8.31 -13.01 -24.28
C GLY A 156 7.05 -13.07 -23.44
N THR A 157 7.17 -13.18 -22.12
CA THR A 157 6.02 -13.12 -21.20
C THR A 157 5.40 -11.71 -21.18
N ASN A 158 4.27 -11.55 -20.49
CA ASN A 158 3.59 -10.25 -20.35
C ASN A 158 3.38 -9.94 -18.86
N TYR A 159 4.49 -9.72 -18.15
CA TYR A 159 4.55 -9.49 -16.71
C TYR A 159 4.90 -8.03 -16.44
N ILE A 160 3.98 -7.29 -15.82
CA ILE A 160 4.12 -5.84 -15.61
C ILE A 160 4.23 -5.56 -14.12
N ALA A 161 5.15 -4.69 -13.74
CA ALA A 161 5.30 -4.21 -12.37
C ALA A 161 4.74 -2.79 -12.25
N VAL A 162 3.94 -2.54 -11.20
CA VAL A 162 3.42 -1.21 -10.87
C VAL A 162 3.93 -0.76 -9.51
N MET A 163 4.27 0.53 -9.39
CA MET A 163 4.87 1.13 -8.19
C MET A 163 3.90 2.11 -7.55
N PRO A 164 3.07 1.64 -6.61
CA PRO A 164 2.15 2.52 -5.90
C PRO A 164 2.88 3.51 -5.00
N THR A 165 2.32 4.72 -4.90
CA THR A 165 2.64 5.71 -3.87
C THR A 165 2.03 5.31 -2.52
N ASN A 166 1.94 6.24 -1.53
CA ASN A 166 1.32 5.90 -0.24
C ASN A 166 -0.18 5.71 -0.41
N LEU A 167 -0.64 4.53 -0.01
CA LEU A 167 -2.04 4.14 -0.14
C LEU A 167 -2.78 4.34 1.17
N TYR A 168 -4.07 4.62 1.08
CA TYR A 168 -5.01 4.68 2.19
C TYR A 168 -6.41 4.27 1.71
N GLY A 169 -7.23 3.67 2.56
CA GLY A 169 -8.58 3.25 2.16
C GLY A 169 -9.20 2.21 3.10
N PRO A 170 -10.34 1.63 2.71
CA PRO A 170 -11.00 0.56 3.44
C PRO A 170 -10.07 -0.62 3.72
N ASN A 171 -10.22 -1.24 4.89
CA ASN A 171 -9.37 -2.34 5.37
C ASN A 171 -7.91 -1.96 5.66
N ASP A 172 -7.59 -0.67 5.79
CA ASP A 172 -6.27 -0.23 6.25
C ASP A 172 -6.07 -0.56 7.74
N ASN A 173 -4.81 -0.55 8.16
CA ASN A 173 -4.44 -0.78 9.54
C ASN A 173 -4.53 0.54 10.34
N PHE A 174 -5.40 0.59 11.37
CA PHE A 174 -5.58 1.72 12.27
C PHE A 174 -4.84 1.58 13.61
N HIS A 175 -3.83 0.72 13.69
CA HIS A 175 -3.04 0.57 14.91
C HIS A 175 -2.26 1.86 15.22
N LEU A 176 -2.29 2.34 16.47
CA LEU A 176 -1.75 3.66 16.83
C LEU A 176 -0.23 3.79 16.62
N GLU A 177 0.50 2.68 16.60
CA GLU A 177 1.97 2.66 16.46
C GLU A 177 2.43 2.08 15.12
N ASN A 178 1.80 0.99 14.66
CA ASN A 178 2.29 0.19 13.54
C ASN A 178 1.56 0.44 12.21
N SER A 179 0.65 1.42 12.15
CA SER A 179 -0.07 1.78 10.93
C SER A 179 0.68 2.83 10.10
N HIS A 180 0.19 3.03 8.88
CA HIS A 180 0.59 4.17 8.07
C HIS A 180 0.10 5.49 8.69
N VAL A 181 0.72 6.60 8.29
CA VAL A 181 0.50 7.91 8.90
C VAL A 181 -0.95 8.38 8.83
N LEU A 182 -1.64 8.21 7.70
CA LEU A 182 -3.01 8.72 7.50
C LEU A 182 -4.04 7.99 8.38
N PRO A 183 -4.14 6.64 8.38
CA PRO A 183 -5.07 5.94 9.28
C PRO A 183 -4.74 6.13 10.77
N ALA A 184 -3.45 6.25 11.13
CA ALA A 184 -3.07 6.60 12.50
C ALA A 184 -3.62 7.97 12.92
N MET A 185 -3.50 8.98 12.05
CA MET A 185 -4.02 10.31 12.31
C MET A 185 -5.55 10.32 12.45
N ILE A 186 -6.27 9.61 11.58
CA ILE A 186 -7.74 9.50 11.69
C ILE A 186 -8.13 8.95 13.06
N ARG A 187 -7.55 7.82 13.47
CA ARG A 187 -7.88 7.21 14.77
C ARG A 187 -7.51 8.11 15.95
N LYS A 188 -6.32 8.70 15.94
CA LYS A 188 -5.86 9.60 17.02
C LYS A 188 -6.78 10.81 17.17
N ILE A 189 -7.11 11.46 16.07
CA ILE A 189 -7.95 12.66 16.09
C ILE A 189 -9.40 12.33 16.44
N HIS A 190 -9.92 11.18 15.99
CA HIS A 190 -11.24 10.69 16.38
C HIS A 190 -11.33 10.45 17.90
N LEU A 191 -10.38 9.70 18.46
CA LEU A 191 -10.36 9.42 19.90
C LEU A 191 -10.22 10.71 20.73
N ALA A 192 -9.36 11.65 20.30
CA ALA A 192 -9.22 12.94 20.97
C ALA A 192 -10.54 13.75 20.94
N LYS A 193 -11.24 13.74 19.79
CA LYS A 193 -12.58 14.35 19.69
C LYS A 193 -13.57 13.72 20.68
N CYS A 194 -13.67 12.39 20.70
CA CYS A 194 -14.59 11.70 21.60
C CYS A 194 -14.29 12.02 23.07
N LEU A 195 -13.00 12.06 23.46
CA LEU A 195 -12.60 12.48 24.80
C LEU A 195 -12.95 13.95 25.09
N ASN A 196 -12.74 14.86 24.14
CA ASN A 196 -13.06 16.28 24.26
C ASN A 196 -14.56 16.53 24.44
N GLU A 197 -15.40 15.73 23.77
CA GLU A 197 -16.86 15.80 23.83
C GLU A 197 -17.44 14.97 25.00
N GLY A 198 -16.63 14.21 25.72
CA GLY A 198 -17.05 13.32 26.80
C GLY A 198 -17.81 12.07 26.32
N ASP A 199 -17.65 11.72 25.04
CA ASP A 199 -18.29 10.53 24.44
C ASP A 199 -17.47 9.26 24.75
N TRP A 200 -17.56 8.81 25.99
CA TRP A 200 -16.88 7.61 26.47
C TRP A 200 -17.39 6.33 25.80
N ASP A 201 -18.63 6.31 25.34
CA ASP A 201 -19.18 5.16 24.64
C ASP A 201 -18.44 4.94 23.30
N ALA A 202 -18.19 6.00 22.55
CA ALA A 202 -17.41 5.93 21.31
C ALA A 202 -15.95 5.56 21.57
N VAL A 203 -15.32 6.12 22.62
CA VAL A 203 -13.94 5.76 23.02
C VAL A 203 -13.84 4.26 23.32
N ARG A 204 -14.72 3.73 24.17
CA ARG A 204 -14.72 2.32 24.57
C ARG A 204 -14.97 1.39 23.40
N LYS A 205 -15.91 1.72 22.52
CA LYS A 205 -16.18 0.95 21.29
C LYS A 205 -14.96 0.88 20.36
N ASP A 206 -14.25 1.98 20.14
CA ASP A 206 -13.03 1.95 19.31
C ASP A 206 -11.95 1.07 19.93
N ILE A 207 -11.71 1.21 21.24
CA ILE A 207 -10.65 0.48 21.95
C ILE A 207 -11.00 -1.02 22.07
N ASP A 208 -12.29 -1.39 22.20
CA ASP A 208 -12.72 -2.79 22.17
C ASP A 208 -12.45 -3.42 20.80
N LEU A 209 -12.77 -2.70 19.74
CA LEU A 209 -12.54 -3.16 18.37
C LEU A 209 -11.03 -3.26 18.05
N ARG A 210 -10.24 -2.34 18.61
CA ARG A 210 -8.80 -2.23 18.35
C ARG A 210 -8.04 -1.97 19.65
N PRO A 211 -7.88 -3.00 20.52
CA PRO A 211 -7.17 -2.85 21.80
C PRO A 211 -5.79 -2.23 21.65
N VAL A 212 -5.37 -1.44 22.65
CA VAL A 212 -4.10 -0.71 22.64
C VAL A 212 -3.21 -1.26 23.75
N GLU A 213 -2.20 -2.06 23.41
CA GLU A 213 -1.24 -2.66 24.37
C GLU A 213 -1.91 -3.25 25.61
N GLY A 214 -2.94 -4.07 25.41
CA GLY A 214 -3.66 -4.76 26.48
C GLY A 214 -4.77 -3.94 27.14
N VAL A 215 -4.94 -2.68 26.78
CA VAL A 215 -6.08 -1.85 27.23
C VAL A 215 -7.22 -1.96 26.22
N ASN A 216 -8.42 -2.20 26.71
CA ASN A 216 -9.67 -2.29 25.94
C ASN A 216 -10.78 -1.48 26.63
N GLY A 217 -11.99 -1.49 26.11
CA GLY A 217 -13.11 -0.68 26.62
C GLY A 217 -13.62 -1.08 28.02
N SER A 218 -13.20 -2.22 28.57
CA SER A 218 -13.55 -2.65 29.95
C SER A 218 -12.64 -2.05 31.03
N ASN A 219 -11.52 -1.44 30.64
CA ASN A 219 -10.60 -0.77 31.56
C ASN A 219 -11.22 0.51 32.17
N THR A 220 -10.63 1.00 33.27
CA THR A 220 -11.10 2.27 33.87
C THR A 220 -10.76 3.48 32.97
N ASP A 221 -11.47 4.59 33.20
CA ASP A 221 -11.23 5.82 32.42
C ASP A 221 -9.78 6.31 32.59
N GLU A 222 -9.24 6.20 33.81
CA GLU A 222 -7.86 6.57 34.11
C GLU A 222 -6.84 5.73 33.32
N GLU A 223 -7.02 4.40 33.27
CA GLU A 223 -6.15 3.49 32.54
C GLU A 223 -6.19 3.78 31.04
N ILE A 224 -7.39 4.05 30.49
CA ILE A 224 -7.57 4.42 29.10
C ILE A 224 -6.90 5.74 28.79
N LEU A 225 -7.12 6.79 29.60
CA LEU A 225 -6.49 8.10 29.42
C LEU A 225 -4.97 8.02 29.50
N GLU A 226 -4.43 7.32 30.51
CA GLU A 226 -2.97 7.11 30.63
C GLU A 226 -2.40 6.43 29.38
N LYS A 227 -3.09 5.38 28.89
CA LYS A 227 -2.65 4.66 27.69
C LYS A 227 -2.70 5.54 26.44
N LEU A 228 -3.79 6.24 26.20
CA LEU A 228 -3.94 7.11 25.03
C LEU A 228 -2.97 8.28 25.05
N ALA A 229 -2.67 8.84 26.24
CA ALA A 229 -1.70 9.92 26.41
C ALA A 229 -0.28 9.48 25.95
N LYS A 230 0.11 8.21 26.14
CA LYS A 230 1.40 7.67 25.64
C LYS A 230 1.49 7.73 24.12
N PHE A 231 0.36 7.68 23.43
CA PHE A 231 0.27 7.82 21.97
C PHE A 231 0.00 9.27 21.52
N GLY A 232 0.08 10.24 22.46
CA GLY A 232 -0.11 11.65 22.19
C GLY A 232 -1.57 12.06 22.00
N ILE A 233 -2.52 11.32 22.59
CA ILE A 233 -3.96 11.58 22.49
C ILE A 233 -4.47 12.07 23.84
N THR A 234 -4.95 13.32 23.89
CA THR A 234 -5.62 13.92 25.06
C THR A 234 -6.90 14.63 24.62
N PRO A 235 -7.80 14.97 25.54
CA PRO A 235 -8.99 15.74 25.20
C PRO A 235 -8.68 17.08 24.51
N GLU A 236 -7.56 17.72 24.84
CA GLU A 236 -7.18 19.07 24.37
C GLU A 236 -6.34 19.04 23.11
N ALA A 237 -5.57 17.93 22.88
CA ALA A 237 -4.57 17.93 21.82
C ALA A 237 -4.24 16.52 21.31
N VAL A 238 -3.82 16.46 20.04
CA VAL A 238 -3.15 15.31 19.44
C VAL A 238 -1.72 15.65 19.09
N THR A 239 -0.77 14.91 19.68
CA THR A 239 0.66 15.04 19.38
C THR A 239 1.05 14.06 18.29
N LEU A 240 1.55 14.59 17.17
CA LEU A 240 2.03 13.86 16.02
C LEU A 240 3.57 13.90 15.97
N TRP A 241 4.18 12.85 15.44
CA TRP A 241 5.64 12.75 15.33
C TRP A 241 6.20 13.64 14.21
N GLY A 242 7.42 14.14 14.41
CA GLY A 242 8.16 14.94 13.45
C GLY A 242 7.73 16.41 13.43
N THR A 243 8.07 17.10 12.35
CA THR A 243 7.77 18.52 12.16
C THR A 243 6.48 18.79 11.38
N GLY A 244 5.93 17.76 10.74
CA GLY A 244 4.82 17.89 9.80
C GLY A 244 5.21 18.46 8.43
N LYS A 245 6.49 18.80 8.20
CA LYS A 245 6.99 19.37 6.94
C LYS A 245 7.12 18.38 5.76
N PRO A 246 7.42 17.08 5.98
CA PRO A 246 7.59 16.15 4.87
C PRO A 246 6.38 16.15 3.94
N MET A 247 6.69 16.15 2.64
CA MET A 247 5.70 16.11 1.56
C MET A 247 5.42 14.67 1.17
N ARG A 248 4.15 14.32 1.03
CA ARG A 248 3.71 12.98 0.61
C ARG A 248 2.61 13.06 -0.42
N GLU A 249 2.64 12.11 -1.29
CA GLU A 249 1.58 11.79 -2.22
C GLU A 249 0.72 10.68 -1.62
N PHE A 250 -0.61 10.80 -1.74
CA PHE A 250 -1.57 9.81 -1.25
C PHE A 250 -2.53 9.40 -2.36
N LEU A 251 -2.77 8.10 -2.50
CA LEU A 251 -3.70 7.55 -3.46
C LEU A 251 -4.73 6.65 -2.76
N TRP A 252 -6.00 6.83 -3.09
CA TRP A 252 -7.09 6.01 -2.61
C TRP A 252 -6.95 4.55 -3.08
N SER A 253 -7.09 3.57 -2.17
CA SER A 253 -6.78 2.16 -2.46
C SER A 253 -7.65 1.55 -3.57
N GLU A 254 -8.91 1.98 -3.70
CA GLU A 254 -9.78 1.53 -4.79
C GLU A 254 -9.33 2.10 -6.15
N GLU A 255 -8.73 3.29 -6.18
CA GLU A 255 -8.11 3.83 -7.39
C GLU A 255 -6.81 3.11 -7.75
N MET A 256 -6.00 2.73 -6.74
CA MET A 256 -4.87 1.82 -6.99
C MET A 256 -5.34 0.50 -7.59
N ALA A 257 -6.46 -0.03 -7.10
CA ALA A 257 -7.08 -1.23 -7.66
C ALA A 257 -7.54 -1.01 -9.10
N ASP A 258 -8.21 0.10 -9.38
CA ASP A 258 -8.68 0.45 -10.71
C ASP A 258 -7.53 0.63 -11.71
N ALA A 259 -6.43 1.30 -11.30
CA ALA A 259 -5.21 1.40 -12.09
C ALA A 259 -4.56 0.04 -12.35
N SER A 260 -4.47 -0.81 -11.32
CA SER A 260 -3.92 -2.17 -11.42
C SER A 260 -4.70 -3.03 -12.41
N VAL A 261 -6.02 -3.02 -12.29
CA VAL A 261 -6.91 -3.77 -13.19
C VAL A 261 -6.87 -3.17 -14.61
N HIS A 262 -6.80 -1.85 -14.75
CA HIS A 262 -6.60 -1.21 -16.06
C HIS A 262 -5.30 -1.69 -16.72
N VAL A 263 -4.19 -1.68 -16.01
CA VAL A 263 -2.90 -2.16 -16.53
C VAL A 263 -2.96 -3.65 -16.88
N LEU A 264 -3.53 -4.49 -16.01
CA LEU A 264 -3.66 -5.91 -16.26
C LEU A 264 -4.45 -6.20 -17.55
N LEU A 265 -5.55 -5.48 -17.79
CA LEU A 265 -6.48 -5.75 -18.88
C LEU A 265 -6.07 -5.11 -20.21
N ASN A 266 -5.48 -3.91 -20.17
CA ASN A 266 -5.35 -3.05 -21.34
C ASN A 266 -3.91 -2.74 -21.74
N VAL A 267 -2.91 -3.08 -20.90
CA VAL A 267 -1.52 -2.73 -21.16
C VAL A 267 -0.71 -4.00 -21.41
N ASP A 268 0.04 -4.03 -22.51
CA ASP A 268 1.04 -5.06 -22.77
C ASP A 268 2.44 -4.54 -22.46
N PHE A 269 3.36 -5.44 -22.09
CA PHE A 269 4.73 -5.09 -21.74
C PHE A 269 5.41 -4.19 -22.78
N LYS A 270 5.16 -4.43 -24.07
CA LYS A 270 5.73 -3.64 -25.18
C LYS A 270 5.31 -2.16 -25.16
N GLN A 271 4.25 -1.80 -24.46
CA GLN A 271 3.78 -0.41 -24.32
C GLN A 271 4.44 0.31 -23.13
N THR A 272 5.22 -0.40 -22.30
CA THR A 272 5.82 0.17 -21.08
C THR A 272 7.21 0.77 -21.30
N TYR A 273 7.78 0.64 -22.50
CA TYR A 273 9.08 1.16 -22.86
C TYR A 273 9.10 1.67 -24.32
N ASP A 274 10.09 2.48 -24.62
CA ASP A 274 10.34 3.00 -25.97
C ASP A 274 11.51 2.22 -26.63
N ALA A 275 11.19 1.34 -27.55
CA ALA A 275 12.19 0.51 -28.27
C ALA A 275 13.09 1.33 -29.23
N SER A 276 12.77 2.58 -29.51
CA SER A 276 13.60 3.46 -30.34
C SER A 276 14.79 4.07 -29.59
N LYS A 277 14.73 4.09 -28.27
CA LYS A 277 15.81 4.61 -27.42
C LYS A 277 17.03 3.69 -27.48
N LYS A 278 18.18 4.29 -27.81
CA LYS A 278 19.47 3.63 -27.85
C LYS A 278 20.43 4.24 -26.82
N ASN A 279 21.33 3.44 -26.28
CA ASN A 279 22.42 3.92 -25.44
C ASN A 279 23.52 4.61 -26.29
N ALA A 280 24.59 5.07 -25.62
CA ALA A 280 25.72 5.73 -26.27
C ALA A 280 26.41 4.86 -27.35
N ASP A 281 26.35 3.54 -27.24
CA ASP A 281 26.92 2.57 -28.17
C ASP A 281 25.95 2.21 -29.32
N GLY A 282 24.77 2.82 -29.39
CA GLY A 282 23.76 2.54 -30.39
C GLY A 282 22.94 1.26 -30.14
N ILE A 283 23.08 0.65 -28.96
CA ILE A 283 22.37 -0.58 -28.54
C ILE A 283 21.04 -0.20 -27.90
N THR A 284 19.98 -0.91 -28.26
CA THR A 284 18.69 -0.77 -27.57
C THR A 284 18.77 -1.42 -26.20
N GLU A 285 18.67 -0.60 -25.15
CA GLU A 285 18.57 -1.08 -23.76
C GLU A 285 17.16 -0.89 -23.24
N ILE A 286 16.46 -2.00 -23.00
CA ILE A 286 15.12 -1.98 -22.41
C ILE A 286 15.27 -2.05 -20.89
N ARG A 287 14.95 -0.95 -20.22
CA ARG A 287 15.05 -0.80 -18.77
C ARG A 287 13.86 -0.01 -18.22
N ASN A 288 13.64 -0.15 -16.91
CA ASN A 288 12.68 0.66 -16.17
C ASN A 288 11.26 0.60 -16.78
N CYS A 289 10.85 -0.64 -17.13
CA CYS A 289 9.56 -0.93 -17.74
C CYS A 289 8.39 -0.92 -16.74
N HIS A 290 8.67 -0.73 -15.47
CA HIS A 290 7.62 -0.57 -14.45
C HIS A 290 6.86 0.74 -14.62
N ILE A 291 5.70 0.84 -13.97
CA ILE A 291 4.78 1.99 -14.10
C ILE A 291 4.53 2.56 -12.71
N ASN A 292 4.82 3.85 -12.52
CA ASN A 292 4.41 4.56 -11.32
C ASN A 292 2.89 4.71 -11.26
N VAL A 293 2.30 4.45 -10.09
CA VAL A 293 0.87 4.63 -9.84
C VAL A 293 0.67 5.59 -8.68
N GLY A 294 0.14 6.75 -8.98
CA GLY A 294 -0.08 7.83 -8.03
C GLY A 294 -1.02 8.89 -8.59
N THR A 295 -1.11 10.00 -7.89
CA THR A 295 -1.92 11.16 -8.29
C THR A 295 -1.11 12.24 -9.00
N GLY A 296 0.23 12.23 -8.84
CA GLY A 296 1.11 13.33 -9.25
C GLY A 296 0.94 14.59 -8.40
N LYS A 297 0.25 14.52 -7.26
CA LYS A 297 0.00 15.62 -6.32
C LYS A 297 0.54 15.28 -4.94
N GLU A 298 1.18 16.25 -4.30
CA GLU A 298 1.71 16.07 -2.95
C GLU A 298 1.19 17.14 -2.01
N MET A 299 1.22 16.84 -0.72
CA MET A 299 0.96 17.80 0.35
C MET A 299 1.80 17.45 1.58
N SER A 300 1.99 18.42 2.47
CA SER A 300 2.69 18.18 3.73
C SER A 300 1.87 17.30 4.68
N ILE A 301 2.56 16.56 5.54
CA ILE A 301 1.90 15.79 6.60
C ILE A 301 1.05 16.70 7.50
N ARG A 302 1.46 17.96 7.69
CA ARG A 302 0.69 18.97 8.41
C ARG A 302 -0.64 19.27 7.74
N GLU A 303 -0.64 19.56 6.44
CA GLU A 303 -1.86 19.82 5.67
C GLU A 303 -2.82 18.63 5.71
N VAL A 304 -2.31 17.40 5.62
CA VAL A 304 -3.12 16.19 5.75
C VAL A 304 -3.77 16.10 7.14
N ALA A 305 -2.99 16.34 8.21
CA ALA A 305 -3.50 16.31 9.58
C ALA A 305 -4.58 17.39 9.80
N GLU A 306 -4.39 18.59 9.26
CA GLU A 306 -5.37 19.69 9.34
C GLU A 306 -6.66 19.36 8.58
N LYS A 307 -6.56 18.72 7.39
CA LYS A 307 -7.73 18.24 6.64
C LYS A 307 -8.49 17.16 7.42
N ILE A 308 -7.80 16.19 8.01
CA ILE A 308 -8.40 15.15 8.84
C ILE A 308 -9.07 15.76 10.08
N MET A 309 -8.40 16.69 10.76
CA MET A 309 -8.94 17.39 11.92
C MET A 309 -10.24 18.14 11.57
N LYS A 310 -10.25 18.83 10.43
CA LYS A 310 -11.42 19.54 9.91
C LYS A 310 -12.58 18.58 9.61
N GLU A 311 -12.30 17.47 8.91
CA GLU A 311 -13.30 16.45 8.56
C GLU A 311 -13.92 15.80 9.79
N ILE A 312 -13.09 15.42 10.75
CA ILE A 312 -13.54 14.82 12.01
C ILE A 312 -14.29 15.83 12.90
N GLY A 313 -13.96 17.12 12.78
CA GLY A 313 -14.56 18.19 13.57
C GLY A 313 -13.95 18.33 14.96
N PHE A 314 -12.72 17.87 15.18
CA PHE A 314 -12.01 18.03 16.45
C PHE A 314 -11.70 19.51 16.73
N LYS A 315 -11.95 19.98 17.96
CA LYS A 315 -11.81 21.40 18.36
C LYS A 315 -10.55 21.68 19.19
N GLY A 316 -9.74 20.66 19.49
CA GLY A 316 -8.48 20.81 20.19
C GLY A 316 -7.33 21.24 19.28
N GLU A 317 -6.11 20.89 19.64
CA GLU A 317 -4.88 21.31 18.98
C GLU A 317 -4.14 20.13 18.32
N LEU A 318 -3.45 20.40 17.20
CA LEU A 318 -2.42 19.52 16.66
C LEU A 318 -1.04 19.99 17.13
N ARG A 319 -0.33 19.15 17.86
CA ARG A 319 1.04 19.38 18.33
C ARG A 319 2.03 18.48 17.59
N TRP A 320 3.27 18.95 17.49
CA TRP A 320 4.32 18.26 16.74
C TRP A 320 5.51 17.96 17.64
N ASP A 321 5.88 16.67 17.73
CA ASP A 321 7.07 16.22 18.45
C ASP A 321 8.28 16.13 17.51
N ALA A 322 9.00 17.25 17.37
CA ALA A 322 10.19 17.34 16.53
C ALA A 322 11.39 16.52 17.03
N SER A 323 11.31 15.89 18.22
CA SER A 323 12.32 14.92 18.67
C SER A 323 12.27 13.59 17.91
N LYS A 324 11.15 13.33 17.23
CA LYS A 324 10.96 12.14 16.39
C LYS A 324 11.36 12.43 14.95
N PRO A 325 11.87 11.43 14.21
CA PRO A 325 12.35 11.63 12.85
C PRO A 325 11.21 11.93 11.86
N ASP A 326 11.47 12.80 10.91
CA ASP A 326 10.55 13.14 9.81
C ASP A 326 10.50 12.11 8.68
N GLY A 327 11.52 11.26 8.56
CA GLY A 327 11.71 10.43 7.36
C GLY A 327 12.16 11.24 6.13
N THR A 328 12.02 10.68 4.92
CA THR A 328 12.37 11.36 3.66
C THR A 328 11.55 12.64 3.48
N LEU A 329 12.20 13.76 3.12
CA LEU A 329 11.52 15.06 3.02
C LEU A 329 10.45 15.12 1.92
N ARG A 330 10.69 14.48 0.77
CA ARG A 330 9.77 14.55 -0.37
C ARG A 330 9.68 13.20 -1.09
N LYS A 331 8.47 12.81 -1.47
CA LYS A 331 8.18 11.62 -2.29
C LYS A 331 6.97 11.90 -3.19
N LEU A 332 7.25 12.35 -4.41
CA LEU A 332 6.25 12.59 -5.45
C LEU A 332 6.58 11.73 -6.67
N THR A 333 5.62 10.99 -7.20
CA THR A 333 5.82 10.19 -8.41
C THR A 333 5.53 10.99 -9.68
N ASP A 334 6.32 10.76 -10.72
CA ASP A 334 5.94 11.13 -12.08
C ASP A 334 4.96 10.06 -12.61
N VAL A 335 3.76 10.48 -12.94
CA VAL A 335 2.68 9.59 -13.41
C VAL A 335 2.43 9.71 -14.92
N SER A 336 3.31 10.40 -15.65
CA SER A 336 3.17 10.65 -17.08
C SER A 336 3.05 9.37 -17.90
N LYS A 337 3.79 8.32 -17.55
CA LYS A 337 3.70 7.01 -18.20
C LYS A 337 2.31 6.40 -18.02
N LEU A 338 1.77 6.37 -16.80
CA LEU A 338 0.44 5.84 -16.53
C LEU A 338 -0.65 6.64 -17.28
N HIS A 339 -0.52 7.97 -17.31
CA HIS A 339 -1.44 8.83 -18.07
C HIS A 339 -1.40 8.52 -19.57
N SER A 340 -0.21 8.32 -20.14
CA SER A 340 -0.06 7.95 -21.54
C SER A 340 -0.67 6.57 -21.88
N LEU A 341 -0.79 5.71 -20.87
CA LEU A 341 -1.45 4.40 -20.96
C LEU A 341 -2.97 4.46 -20.71
N GLY A 342 -3.52 5.67 -20.55
CA GLY A 342 -4.96 5.95 -20.54
C GLY A 342 -5.64 5.87 -19.18
N TRP A 343 -4.87 5.91 -18.06
CA TRP A 343 -5.47 5.94 -16.73
C TRP A 343 -5.13 7.24 -15.98
N HIS A 344 -6.12 7.79 -15.27
CA HIS A 344 -6.01 8.96 -14.41
C HIS A 344 -6.80 8.72 -13.12
N HIS A 345 -6.29 9.21 -11.98
CA HIS A 345 -7.02 9.21 -10.73
C HIS A 345 -8.24 10.16 -10.78
N LYS A 346 -9.23 9.91 -9.93
CA LYS A 346 -10.47 10.68 -9.84
C LYS A 346 -10.77 11.15 -8.42
N VAL A 347 -10.35 10.39 -7.41
CA VAL A 347 -10.62 10.68 -6.00
C VAL A 347 -9.53 11.61 -5.45
N GLU A 348 -9.92 12.83 -5.11
CA GLU A 348 -9.04 13.78 -4.45
C GLU A 348 -8.96 13.49 -2.94
N ILE A 349 -7.92 14.01 -2.28
CA ILE A 349 -7.62 13.64 -0.88
C ILE A 349 -8.74 14.01 0.09
N ASP A 350 -9.43 15.14 -0.09
CA ASP A 350 -10.52 15.56 0.80
C ASP A 350 -11.68 14.56 0.74
N GLU A 351 -12.05 14.12 -0.46
CA GLU A 351 -13.08 13.10 -0.67
C GLU A 351 -12.64 11.75 -0.11
N GLY A 352 -11.37 11.38 -0.33
CA GLY A 352 -10.81 10.12 0.19
C GLY A 352 -10.79 10.08 1.72
N ILE A 353 -10.42 11.18 2.39
CA ILE A 353 -10.46 11.29 3.85
C ILE A 353 -11.90 11.15 4.36
N HIS A 354 -12.85 11.83 3.72
CA HIS A 354 -14.28 11.72 4.06
C HIS A 354 -14.78 10.28 3.98
N ARG A 355 -14.57 9.63 2.83
CA ARG A 355 -14.97 8.22 2.62
C ARG A 355 -14.32 7.27 3.62
N LEU A 356 -13.02 7.47 3.92
CA LEU A 356 -12.31 6.62 4.88
C LEU A 356 -12.82 6.82 6.30
N TYR A 357 -13.13 8.06 6.69
CA TYR A 357 -13.66 8.34 8.00
C TYR A 357 -15.07 7.76 8.18
N GLU A 358 -15.95 7.86 7.18
CA GLU A 358 -17.24 7.18 7.19
C GLU A 358 -17.10 5.65 7.31
N TRP A 359 -16.16 5.06 6.55
CA TRP A 359 -15.89 3.62 6.64
C TRP A 359 -15.40 3.23 8.04
N TYR A 360 -14.50 4.01 8.62
CA TYR A 360 -13.99 3.82 9.97
C TYR A 360 -15.09 3.84 11.02
N LEU A 361 -16.00 4.80 10.94
CA LEU A 361 -17.15 4.91 11.85
C LEU A 361 -18.13 3.73 11.71
N LYS A 362 -18.40 3.28 10.48
CA LYS A 362 -19.24 2.09 10.23
C LYS A 362 -18.64 0.84 10.87
N GLY A 363 -17.34 0.65 10.81
CA GLY A 363 -16.63 -0.46 11.47
C GLY A 363 -16.82 -0.47 12.99
N ILE A 364 -16.85 0.69 13.63
CA ILE A 364 -17.15 0.85 15.07
C ILE A 364 -18.60 0.50 15.39
N CYS A 365 -19.54 0.79 14.48
CA CYS A 365 -20.98 0.58 14.71
C CYS A 365 -21.43 -0.88 14.49
N ILE A 366 -20.86 -1.59 13.50
CA ILE A 366 -21.34 -2.92 13.06
C ILE A 366 -20.97 -4.03 14.07
N ASN A 367 -19.82 -3.95 14.73
CA ASN A 367 -19.37 -4.99 15.65
C ASN A 367 -20.14 -5.05 16.99
N HIS A 368 -21.05 -4.10 17.26
CA HIS A 368 -21.94 -4.16 18.43
C HIS A 368 -23.30 -4.83 18.17
N GLN A 369 -23.60 -5.26 16.94
CA GLN A 369 -24.83 -5.99 16.62
C GLN A 369 -24.65 -7.51 16.57
N THR A 370 -23.44 -8.02 16.82
CA THR A 370 -23.10 -9.45 16.76
C THR A 370 -22.51 -9.98 18.09
N VAL A 371 -23.05 -9.53 19.24
CA VAL A 371 -22.81 -10.17 20.54
C VAL A 371 -24.12 -10.72 21.10
#